data_d6681ebc84120a45b0b79c70380610aa
#
_entry.id   d6681ebc84120a45b0b79c70380610aa
#
_cell.length_a   1.000
_cell.length_b   1.000
_cell.length_c   1.000
_cell.angle_alpha   90.00
_cell.angle_beta   90.00
_cell.angle_gamma   90.00
#
_symmetry.space_group_name_H-M   'P 1'
#
loop_
_entity.id
_entity.type
_entity.pdbx_description
1 polymer ?
#
loop_
_entity_poly.entity_id
_entity_poly.type
_entity_poly.pdbx_seq_one_letter_code
_entity_poly.pdbx_strand_id
1 'polypeptide(L)'
;MPQPRYRLVDTQATPYYHCISRCVRRAFLCGYDRASKKNFDHRKQWILDRIKILSSVFAIDVCAYAIMSNHLHLVLHVDTDRAQSWCSDDVIERWLTLYSGPAVARRYKAGEPLGQHEQNALATLVEVWRVRLGDLSWYMRCLNEAIARMANQEDNCTGRFWEGRFRSQALLDEAALVSCMAYVDLNPVRAGMSKTLEQSEFTSIQERLNLFARRHSKNNSSWLAPLVAEEPESPESHEVQPRLPITQFDYFALVDWTGRAVRTDKRGAIPSHVKPIL
;
A
#
# COMPACT_ATOMS: atom_id res chain seq x y z
N MET A 1 4.11 8.70 25.84
CA MET A 1 3.45 7.38 25.67
C MET A 1 2.89 7.27 24.27
N PRO A 2 2.90 6.09 23.61
CA PRO A 2 2.29 5.93 22.31
C PRO A 2 0.79 6.18 22.40
N GLN A 3 0.27 7.03 21.53
CA GLN A 3 -1.18 7.31 21.44
C GLN A 3 -1.95 6.06 20.99
N PRO A 4 -3.18 5.81 21.52
CA PRO A 4 -4.06 4.77 20.99
C PRO A 4 -4.41 5.05 19.53
N ARG A 5 -4.53 3.99 18.71
CA ARG A 5 -4.73 4.15 17.26
C ARG A 5 -6.03 4.85 16.90
N TYR A 6 -7.12 4.62 17.63
CA TYR A 6 -8.39 5.28 17.41
C TYR A 6 -8.36 6.82 17.57
N ARG A 7 -7.29 7.36 18.19
CA ARG A 7 -7.07 8.82 18.25
C ARG A 7 -6.25 9.35 17.07
N LEU A 8 -5.64 8.47 16.29
CA LEU A 8 -4.76 8.81 15.17
C LEU A 8 -5.39 8.48 13.81
N VAL A 9 -6.44 7.67 13.80
CA VAL A 9 -7.16 7.24 12.60
C VAL A 9 -8.63 7.52 12.84
N ASP A 10 -9.15 8.50 12.10
CA ASP A 10 -10.55 8.90 12.08
C ASP A 10 -10.96 9.04 10.61
N THR A 11 -11.62 8.01 10.10
CA THR A 11 -12.06 7.95 8.69
C THR A 11 -13.19 8.92 8.37
N GLN A 12 -13.84 9.50 9.39
CA GLN A 12 -14.82 10.57 9.20
C GLN A 12 -14.14 11.92 8.94
N ALA A 13 -12.95 12.15 9.52
CA ALA A 13 -12.17 13.36 9.29
C ALA A 13 -11.44 13.33 7.94
N THR A 14 -10.87 12.20 7.57
CA THR A 14 -10.24 11.95 6.27
C THR A 14 -10.10 10.46 6.02
N PRO A 15 -10.31 9.97 4.79
CA PRO A 15 -10.02 8.59 4.43
C PRO A 15 -8.53 8.35 4.07
N TYR A 16 -7.69 9.39 3.97
CA TYR A 16 -6.32 9.29 3.47
C TYR A 16 -5.27 9.31 4.58
N TYR A 17 -4.34 8.35 4.54
CA TYR A 17 -3.30 8.19 5.56
C TYR A 17 -1.94 7.89 4.94
N HIS A 18 -0.91 8.60 5.41
CA HIS A 18 0.48 8.24 5.18
C HIS A 18 0.95 7.29 6.29
N CYS A 19 1.32 6.07 5.92
CA CYS A 19 1.79 5.03 6.83
C CYS A 19 3.28 4.74 6.61
N ILE A 20 4.01 4.57 7.72
CA ILE A 20 5.45 4.27 7.69
C ILE A 20 5.73 3.11 8.63
N SER A 21 6.39 2.07 8.11
CA SER A 21 6.95 0.97 8.90
C SER A 21 8.46 0.95 8.75
N ARG A 22 9.21 0.92 9.88
CA ARG A 22 10.67 0.91 9.90
C ARG A 22 11.17 -0.34 10.61
N CYS A 23 12.15 -1.01 10.03
CA CYS A 23 12.78 -2.16 10.66
C CYS A 23 13.79 -1.75 11.75
N VAL A 24 14.09 -2.65 12.67
CA VAL A 24 15.06 -2.42 13.73
C VAL A 24 16.46 -2.16 13.16
N ARG A 25 17.27 -1.42 13.90
CA ARG A 25 18.50 -0.77 13.47
C ARG A 25 19.55 -1.66 12.77
N ARG A 26 19.55 -2.95 12.98
CA ARG A 26 20.51 -3.90 12.37
C ARG A 26 19.87 -4.89 11.39
N ALA A 27 18.56 -4.93 11.32
CA ALA A 27 17.86 -5.72 10.32
C ALA A 27 17.67 -4.86 9.08
N PHE A 28 18.30 -5.24 7.98
CA PHE A 28 18.01 -4.65 6.69
C PHE A 28 16.63 -5.16 6.24
N LEU A 29 15.73 -4.23 5.95
CA LEU A 29 14.50 -4.60 5.26
C LEU A 29 14.87 -5.12 3.88
N CYS A 30 15.64 -4.35 3.12
CA CYS A 30 16.11 -4.65 1.77
C CYS A 30 17.53 -4.09 1.57
N GLY A 31 18.20 -4.52 0.48
CA GLY A 31 19.52 -4.00 0.09
C GLY A 31 20.69 -4.83 0.59
N TYR A 32 21.89 -4.35 0.31
CA TYR A 32 23.13 -5.06 0.65
C TYR A 32 23.60 -4.70 2.06
N ASP A 33 23.66 -5.71 2.93
CA ASP A 33 24.25 -5.59 4.26
C ASP A 33 25.76 -5.83 4.21
N ARG A 34 26.52 -4.77 4.49
CA ARG A 34 27.99 -4.83 4.51
C ARG A 34 28.55 -5.71 5.64
N ALA A 35 27.83 -5.82 6.75
CA ALA A 35 28.29 -6.59 7.90
C ALA A 35 28.14 -8.08 7.68
N SER A 36 26.99 -8.55 7.19
CA SER A 36 26.73 -9.96 6.85
C SER A 36 27.16 -10.36 5.44
N LYS A 37 27.49 -9.38 4.58
CA LYS A 37 27.77 -9.54 3.13
C LYS A 37 26.61 -10.18 2.36
N LYS A 38 25.38 -10.06 2.86
CA LYS A 38 24.17 -10.58 2.22
C LYS A 38 23.40 -9.47 1.52
N ASN A 39 22.76 -9.83 0.40
CA ASN A 39 21.83 -8.95 -0.32
C ASN A 39 20.39 -9.39 -0.03
N PHE A 40 19.56 -8.45 0.46
CA PHE A 40 18.16 -8.65 0.81
C PHE A 40 17.21 -7.95 -0.17
N ASP A 41 17.65 -7.57 -1.37
CA ASP A 41 16.81 -6.83 -2.34
C ASP A 41 15.57 -7.63 -2.76
N HIS A 42 15.63 -8.96 -2.79
CA HIS A 42 14.49 -9.82 -3.08
C HIS A 42 13.30 -9.61 -2.11
N ARG A 43 13.56 -9.11 -0.89
CA ARG A 43 12.49 -8.78 0.08
C ARG A 43 11.59 -7.63 -0.41
N LYS A 44 12.08 -6.77 -1.32
CA LYS A 44 11.25 -5.74 -1.94
C LYS A 44 10.08 -6.36 -2.70
N GLN A 45 10.36 -7.47 -3.42
CA GLN A 45 9.31 -8.19 -4.14
C GLN A 45 8.30 -8.82 -3.18
N TRP A 46 8.73 -9.43 -2.07
CA TRP A 46 7.80 -9.96 -1.06
C TRP A 46 6.85 -8.90 -0.52
N ILE A 47 7.38 -7.69 -0.26
CA ILE A 47 6.59 -6.57 0.24
C ILE A 47 5.59 -6.13 -0.83
N LEU A 48 6.04 -5.96 -2.08
CA LEU A 48 5.18 -5.55 -3.20
C LEU A 48 4.05 -6.56 -3.45
N ASP A 49 4.38 -7.85 -3.50
CA ASP A 49 3.39 -8.92 -3.70
C ASP A 49 2.36 -8.93 -2.57
N ARG A 50 2.83 -8.74 -1.33
CA ARG A 50 1.93 -8.68 -0.18
C ARG A 50 1.04 -7.45 -0.21
N ILE A 51 1.53 -6.28 -0.61
CA ILE A 51 0.72 -5.07 -0.80
C ILE A 51 -0.36 -5.32 -1.86
N LYS A 52 -0.02 -5.90 -3.00
CA LYS A 52 -0.97 -6.24 -4.08
C LYS A 52 -2.07 -7.19 -3.61
N ILE A 53 -1.72 -8.24 -2.88
CA ILE A 53 -2.72 -9.14 -2.27
C ILE A 53 -3.63 -8.37 -1.32
N LEU A 54 -3.08 -7.54 -0.44
CA LEU A 54 -3.87 -6.81 0.53
C LEU A 54 -4.78 -5.77 -0.12
N SER A 55 -4.34 -5.09 -1.20
CA SER A 55 -5.19 -4.15 -1.95
C SER A 55 -6.37 -4.83 -2.65
N SER A 56 -6.25 -6.11 -3.04
CA SER A 56 -7.36 -6.87 -3.62
C SER A 56 -8.34 -7.41 -2.58
N VAL A 57 -7.92 -7.51 -1.31
CA VAL A 57 -8.70 -8.11 -0.23
C VAL A 57 -9.39 -7.05 0.64
N PHE A 58 -8.67 -5.99 1.02
CA PHE A 58 -9.18 -4.93 1.88
C PHE A 58 -9.97 -3.87 1.09
N ALA A 59 -10.88 -3.18 1.75
CA ALA A 59 -11.48 -1.95 1.23
C ALA A 59 -10.49 -0.77 1.44
N ILE A 60 -9.25 -0.96 0.98
CA ILE A 60 -8.17 0.02 1.14
C ILE A 60 -7.37 0.06 -0.16
N ASP A 61 -7.30 1.25 -0.76
CA ASP A 61 -6.58 1.48 -1.99
C ASP A 61 -5.18 2.03 -1.71
N VAL A 62 -4.23 1.68 -2.56
CA VAL A 62 -2.86 2.21 -2.48
C VAL A 62 -2.71 3.39 -3.43
N CYS A 63 -2.58 4.59 -2.88
CA CYS A 63 -2.40 5.83 -3.64
C CYS A 63 -0.96 6.02 -4.09
N ALA A 64 -0.01 5.78 -3.18
CA ALA A 64 1.43 5.79 -3.46
C ALA A 64 2.20 4.85 -2.52
N TYR A 65 3.35 4.37 -2.97
CA TYR A 65 4.25 3.56 -2.14
C TYR A 65 5.71 3.75 -2.52
N ALA A 66 6.61 3.54 -1.54
CA ALA A 66 8.05 3.43 -1.76
C ALA A 66 8.65 2.42 -0.76
N ILE A 67 9.36 1.42 -1.29
CA ILE A 67 10.04 0.40 -0.48
C ILE A 67 11.51 0.76 -0.41
N MET A 68 11.93 1.26 0.76
CA MET A 68 13.28 1.72 1.03
C MET A 68 14.14 0.62 1.67
N SER A 69 15.43 0.85 1.82
CA SER A 69 16.37 -0.15 2.38
C SER A 69 16.05 -0.56 3.82
N ASN A 70 15.45 0.30 4.64
CA ASN A 70 15.17 0.03 6.06
C ASN A 70 13.76 0.44 6.52
N HIS A 71 12.92 0.93 5.63
CA HIS A 71 11.53 1.29 5.91
C HIS A 71 10.72 1.29 4.64
N LEU A 72 9.41 1.30 4.80
CA LEU A 72 8.48 1.47 3.68
C LEU A 72 7.51 2.61 3.98
N HIS A 73 7.10 3.28 2.92
CA HIS A 73 6.05 4.31 2.92
C HIS A 73 4.86 3.81 2.13
N LEU A 74 3.66 4.07 2.64
CA LEU A 74 2.39 3.84 1.96
C LEU A 74 1.50 5.05 2.14
N VAL A 75 0.90 5.53 1.06
CA VAL A 75 -0.25 6.45 1.09
C VAL A 75 -1.46 5.61 0.76
N LEU A 76 -2.39 5.51 1.70
CA LEU A 76 -3.55 4.62 1.66
C LEU A 76 -4.84 5.42 1.74
N HIS A 77 -5.84 4.99 0.97
CA HIS A 77 -7.23 5.43 1.04
C HIS A 77 -8.06 4.33 1.70
N VAL A 78 -8.77 4.64 2.76
CA VAL A 78 -9.64 3.71 3.51
C VAL A 78 -11.08 3.95 3.09
N ASP A 79 -11.68 2.99 2.40
CA ASP A 79 -13.04 3.06 1.89
C ASP A 79 -13.98 2.21 2.77
N THR A 80 -14.44 2.81 3.86
CA THR A 80 -15.34 2.14 4.81
C THR A 80 -16.69 1.79 4.18
N ASP A 81 -17.19 2.60 3.24
CA ASP A 81 -18.48 2.40 2.60
C ASP A 81 -18.44 1.21 1.66
N ARG A 82 -17.33 1.03 0.93
CA ARG A 82 -17.09 -0.17 0.12
C ARG A 82 -17.09 -1.44 0.98
N ALA A 83 -16.47 -1.43 2.16
CA ALA A 83 -16.50 -2.57 3.07
C ALA A 83 -17.93 -2.88 3.54
N GLN A 84 -18.77 -1.86 3.77
CA GLN A 84 -20.15 -2.02 4.17
C GLN A 84 -21.04 -2.53 3.02
N SER A 85 -20.74 -2.21 1.77
CA SER A 85 -21.50 -2.64 0.60
C SER A 85 -21.31 -4.12 0.23
N TRP A 86 -20.24 -4.78 0.70
CA TRP A 86 -19.98 -6.18 0.37
C TRP A 86 -21.05 -7.12 0.94
N CYS A 87 -21.45 -8.12 0.19
CA CYS A 87 -22.29 -9.20 0.70
C CYS A 87 -21.48 -10.14 1.64
N SER A 88 -22.17 -11.05 2.31
CA SER A 88 -21.51 -12.00 3.23
C SER A 88 -20.49 -12.90 2.52
N ASP A 89 -20.80 -13.33 1.30
CA ASP A 89 -19.91 -14.18 0.50
C ASP A 89 -18.63 -13.45 0.12
N ASP A 90 -18.71 -12.16 -0.28
CA ASP A 90 -17.56 -11.31 -0.56
C ASP A 90 -16.63 -11.20 0.65
N VAL A 91 -17.20 -10.97 1.84
CA VAL A 91 -16.44 -10.84 3.09
C VAL A 91 -15.75 -12.16 3.45
N ILE A 92 -16.46 -13.28 3.34
CA ILE A 92 -15.93 -14.63 3.62
C ILE A 92 -14.78 -14.94 2.66
N GLU A 93 -14.96 -14.73 1.36
CA GLU A 93 -13.96 -15.02 0.34
C GLU A 93 -12.68 -14.19 0.57
N ARG A 94 -12.82 -12.89 0.78
CA ARG A 94 -11.72 -11.97 1.07
C ARG A 94 -10.97 -12.39 2.33
N TRP A 95 -11.70 -12.69 3.42
CA TRP A 95 -11.07 -13.13 4.66
C TRP A 95 -10.31 -14.47 4.51
N LEU A 96 -10.90 -15.43 3.82
CA LEU A 96 -10.30 -16.75 3.59
C LEU A 96 -9.10 -16.71 2.62
N THR A 97 -8.93 -15.63 1.85
CA THR A 97 -7.69 -15.40 1.07
C THR A 97 -6.48 -15.17 1.99
N LEU A 98 -6.69 -14.59 3.18
CA LEU A 98 -5.61 -14.27 4.11
C LEU A 98 -5.43 -15.31 5.23
N TYR A 99 -6.50 -16.00 5.60
CA TYR A 99 -6.57 -16.87 6.77
C TYR A 99 -7.31 -18.17 6.45
N SER A 100 -6.93 -19.26 7.10
CA SER A 100 -7.65 -20.53 6.96
C SER A 100 -9.09 -20.50 7.50
N GLY A 101 -9.40 -19.53 8.34
CA GLY A 101 -10.73 -19.37 8.96
C GLY A 101 -11.17 -20.53 9.86
N PRO A 102 -12.28 -20.39 10.58
CA PRO A 102 -12.89 -21.47 11.36
C PRO A 102 -13.57 -22.52 10.48
N ALA A 103 -13.84 -23.69 11.04
CA ALA A 103 -14.45 -24.80 10.32
C ALA A 103 -15.81 -24.43 9.69
N VAL A 104 -16.64 -23.65 10.40
CA VAL A 104 -17.97 -23.21 9.90
C VAL A 104 -17.86 -22.41 8.60
N ALA A 105 -16.87 -21.51 8.49
CA ALA A 105 -16.69 -20.72 7.27
C ALA A 105 -16.18 -21.57 6.09
N ARG A 106 -15.31 -22.54 6.35
CA ARG A 106 -14.85 -23.48 5.32
C ARG A 106 -15.95 -24.41 4.82
N ARG A 107 -16.79 -24.92 5.72
CA ARG A 107 -17.97 -25.74 5.37
C ARG A 107 -18.97 -24.95 4.55
N TYR A 108 -19.25 -23.69 4.95
CA TYR A 108 -20.09 -22.79 4.19
C TYR A 108 -19.57 -22.60 2.75
N LYS A 109 -18.27 -22.30 2.61
CA LYS A 109 -17.64 -22.14 1.29
C LYS A 109 -17.65 -23.43 0.47
N ALA A 110 -17.66 -24.61 1.10
CA ALA A 110 -17.81 -25.91 0.45
C ALA A 110 -19.26 -26.23 0.07
N GLY A 111 -20.22 -25.36 0.36
CA GLY A 111 -21.66 -25.60 0.09
C GLY A 111 -22.31 -26.60 1.05
N GLU A 112 -21.67 -26.92 2.17
CA GLU A 112 -22.23 -27.80 3.17
C GLU A 112 -23.39 -27.16 3.94
N PRO A 113 -24.47 -27.89 4.23
CA PRO A 113 -25.57 -27.34 5.02
C PRO A 113 -25.13 -27.02 6.43
N LEU A 114 -25.52 -25.84 6.92
CA LEU A 114 -25.25 -25.35 8.28
C LEU A 114 -26.54 -25.34 9.09
N GLY A 115 -26.44 -25.77 10.36
CA GLY A 115 -27.53 -25.61 11.33
C GLY A 115 -27.74 -24.15 11.72
N GLN A 116 -28.91 -23.83 12.30
CA GLN A 116 -29.26 -22.43 12.63
C GLN A 116 -28.22 -21.74 13.55
N HIS A 117 -27.66 -22.46 14.53
CA HIS A 117 -26.62 -21.91 15.40
C HIS A 117 -25.32 -21.61 14.65
N GLU A 118 -24.94 -22.46 13.70
CA GLU A 118 -23.76 -22.27 12.86
C GLU A 118 -23.94 -21.05 11.94
N GLN A 119 -25.14 -20.90 11.33
CA GLN A 119 -25.47 -19.74 10.51
C GLN A 119 -25.37 -18.42 11.31
N ASN A 120 -25.92 -18.39 12.51
CA ASN A 120 -25.85 -17.22 13.41
C ASN A 120 -24.40 -16.90 13.82
N ALA A 121 -23.61 -17.95 14.13
CA ALA A 121 -22.18 -17.76 14.45
C ALA A 121 -21.39 -17.23 13.26
N LEU A 122 -21.66 -17.76 12.05
CA LEU A 122 -21.02 -17.28 10.82
C LEU A 122 -21.38 -15.83 10.52
N ALA A 123 -22.66 -15.45 10.65
CA ALA A 123 -23.12 -14.07 10.46
C ALA A 123 -22.37 -13.11 11.40
N THR A 124 -22.20 -13.47 12.67
CA THR A 124 -21.43 -12.68 13.63
C THR A 124 -19.96 -12.53 13.22
N LEU A 125 -19.35 -13.60 12.72
CA LEU A 125 -17.97 -13.58 12.23
C LEU A 125 -17.82 -12.69 10.99
N VAL A 126 -18.78 -12.74 10.06
CA VAL A 126 -18.80 -11.91 8.86
C VAL A 126 -18.76 -10.43 9.22
N GLU A 127 -19.58 -9.99 10.19
CA GLU A 127 -19.56 -8.58 10.60
C GLU A 127 -18.23 -8.17 11.25
N VAL A 128 -17.64 -9.04 12.05
CA VAL A 128 -16.29 -8.80 12.61
C VAL A 128 -15.25 -8.70 11.50
N TRP A 129 -15.31 -9.55 10.48
CA TRP A 129 -14.37 -9.55 9.35
C TRP A 129 -14.58 -8.34 8.44
N ARG A 130 -15.83 -7.93 8.19
CA ARG A 130 -16.19 -6.73 7.44
C ARG A 130 -15.51 -5.49 8.03
N VAL A 131 -15.66 -5.28 9.32
CA VAL A 131 -15.01 -4.17 10.05
C VAL A 131 -13.48 -4.24 9.91
N ARG A 132 -12.89 -5.44 10.05
CA ARG A 132 -11.43 -5.61 9.92
C ARG A 132 -10.92 -5.37 8.51
N LEU A 133 -11.67 -5.72 7.48
CA LEU A 133 -11.31 -5.53 6.08
C LEU A 133 -11.40 -4.05 5.63
N GLY A 134 -12.07 -3.18 6.41
CA GLY A 134 -12.06 -1.74 6.27
C GLY A 134 -11.12 -1.02 7.25
N ASP A 135 -10.31 -1.73 8.05
CA ASP A 135 -9.50 -1.14 9.12
C ASP A 135 -8.03 -1.01 8.74
N LEU A 136 -7.50 0.22 8.81
CA LEU A 136 -6.10 0.53 8.50
C LEU A 136 -5.10 -0.26 9.37
N SER A 137 -5.43 -0.48 10.65
CA SER A 137 -4.54 -1.20 11.57
C SER A 137 -4.47 -2.69 11.22
N TRP A 138 -5.58 -3.28 10.77
CA TRP A 138 -5.61 -4.65 10.29
C TRP A 138 -4.84 -4.82 8.98
N TYR A 139 -4.97 -3.89 8.03
CA TYR A 139 -4.17 -3.88 6.81
C TYR A 139 -2.68 -3.87 7.12
N MET A 140 -2.24 -2.89 7.91
CA MET A 140 -0.83 -2.74 8.29
C MET A 140 -0.31 -3.90 9.14
N ARG A 141 -1.17 -4.51 9.97
CA ARG A 141 -0.83 -5.74 10.70
C ARG A 141 -0.59 -6.90 9.75
N CYS A 142 -1.51 -7.13 8.79
CA CYS A 142 -1.39 -8.21 7.81
C CYS A 142 -0.16 -8.07 6.92
N LEU A 143 0.25 -6.83 6.61
CA LEU A 143 1.48 -6.54 5.88
C LEU A 143 2.71 -6.81 6.75
N ASN A 144 2.80 -6.11 7.88
CA ASN A 144 4.01 -6.11 8.70
C ASN A 144 4.30 -7.48 9.35
N GLU A 145 3.27 -8.19 9.80
CA GLU A 145 3.44 -9.52 10.40
C GLU A 145 3.93 -10.55 9.39
N ALA A 146 3.39 -10.55 8.18
CA ALA A 146 3.83 -11.46 7.12
C ALA A 146 5.31 -11.25 6.77
N ILE A 147 5.70 -9.99 6.54
CA ILE A 147 7.09 -9.64 6.20
C ILE A 147 8.04 -9.96 7.35
N ALA A 148 7.65 -9.66 8.60
CA ALA A 148 8.48 -9.98 9.76
C ALA A 148 8.72 -11.49 9.93
N ARG A 149 7.69 -12.32 9.71
CA ARG A 149 7.82 -13.78 9.77
C ARG A 149 8.75 -14.31 8.68
N MET A 150 8.58 -13.87 7.44
CA MET A 150 9.42 -14.29 6.32
C MET A 150 10.89 -13.89 6.54
N ALA A 151 11.13 -12.64 6.95
CA ALA A 151 12.47 -12.13 7.20
C ALA A 151 13.15 -12.84 8.39
N ASN A 152 12.42 -13.06 9.49
CA ASN A 152 12.96 -13.78 10.64
C ASN A 152 13.27 -15.25 10.31
N GLN A 153 12.45 -15.90 9.49
CA GLN A 153 12.70 -17.25 9.00
C GLN A 153 13.96 -17.31 8.13
N GLU A 154 14.10 -16.38 7.18
CA GLU A 154 15.29 -16.29 6.32
C GLU A 154 16.57 -16.00 7.12
N ASP A 155 16.47 -15.07 8.09
CA ASP A 155 17.59 -14.67 8.93
C ASP A 155 17.89 -15.72 10.04
N ASN A 156 17.08 -16.79 10.15
CA ASN A 156 17.13 -17.80 11.21
C ASN A 156 17.19 -17.15 12.61
N CYS A 157 16.33 -16.16 12.82
CA CYS A 157 16.27 -15.43 14.09
C CYS A 157 14.84 -15.32 14.61
N THR A 158 14.73 -14.97 15.89
CA THR A 158 13.47 -14.69 16.57
C THR A 158 13.49 -13.27 17.12
N GLY A 159 12.32 -12.69 17.35
CA GLY A 159 12.21 -11.40 18.00
C GLY A 159 11.61 -10.32 17.11
N ARG A 160 11.86 -9.07 17.51
CA ARG A 160 11.25 -7.90 16.88
C ARG A 160 11.97 -7.54 15.58
N PHE A 161 11.23 -7.58 14.47
CA PHE A 161 11.70 -7.13 13.16
C PHE A 161 11.47 -5.64 12.94
N TRP A 162 10.29 -5.13 13.34
CA TRP A 162 9.93 -3.71 13.23
C TRP A 162 10.28 -2.94 14.51
N GLU A 163 10.74 -1.67 14.39
CA GLU A 163 11.06 -0.81 15.54
C GLU A 163 9.88 -0.64 16.51
N GLY A 164 8.66 -0.67 15.96
CA GLY A 164 7.45 -0.54 16.72
C GLY A 164 6.21 -0.71 15.85
N ARG A 165 5.08 -0.19 16.32
CA ARG A 165 3.88 -0.06 15.49
C ARG A 165 4.17 0.91 14.35
N PHE A 166 3.55 0.70 13.17
CA PHE A 166 3.63 1.65 12.07
C PHE A 166 3.20 3.06 12.53
N ARG A 167 3.79 4.09 11.96
CA ARG A 167 3.35 5.48 12.13
C ARG A 167 2.26 5.77 11.11
N SER A 168 1.25 6.54 11.49
CA SER A 168 0.22 7.05 10.57
C SER A 168 0.07 8.55 10.76
N GLN A 169 -0.10 9.24 9.64
CA GLN A 169 -0.41 10.66 9.56
C GLN A 169 -1.63 10.82 8.67
N ALA A 170 -2.66 11.47 9.17
CA ALA A 170 -3.84 11.85 8.41
C ALA A 170 -3.47 12.91 7.36
N LEU A 171 -4.03 12.81 6.15
CA LEU A 171 -3.90 13.77 5.07
C LEU A 171 -5.28 14.43 4.90
N LEU A 172 -5.37 15.69 5.34
CA LEU A 172 -6.67 16.33 5.60
C LEU A 172 -7.28 17.01 4.37
N ASP A 173 -6.46 17.26 3.34
CA ASP A 173 -6.90 17.88 2.09
C ASP A 173 -6.16 17.31 0.88
N GLU A 174 -6.63 17.66 -0.31
CA GLU A 174 -6.06 17.21 -1.58
C GLU A 174 -4.61 17.66 -1.78
N ALA A 175 -4.25 18.85 -1.33
CA ALA A 175 -2.88 19.37 -1.44
C ALA A 175 -1.93 18.56 -0.57
N ALA A 176 -2.34 18.21 0.65
CA ALA A 176 -1.60 17.33 1.55
C ALA A 176 -1.45 15.92 0.96
N LEU A 177 -2.52 15.38 0.35
CA LEU A 177 -2.49 14.08 -0.31
C LEU A 177 -1.48 14.05 -1.46
N VAL A 178 -1.61 14.95 -2.43
CA VAL A 178 -0.77 15.00 -3.63
C VAL A 178 0.69 15.29 -3.26
N SER A 179 0.93 16.22 -2.33
CA SER A 179 2.28 16.53 -1.83
C SER A 179 2.92 15.33 -1.13
N CYS A 180 2.14 14.57 -0.35
CA CYS A 180 2.61 13.37 0.32
C CYS A 180 2.92 12.24 -0.67
N MET A 181 2.08 12.05 -1.70
CA MET A 181 2.35 11.08 -2.77
C MET A 181 3.65 11.41 -3.49
N ALA A 182 3.86 12.67 -3.90
CA ALA A 182 5.11 13.12 -4.53
C ALA A 182 6.32 12.95 -3.59
N TYR A 183 6.16 13.25 -2.30
CA TYR A 183 7.20 12.99 -1.29
C TYR A 183 7.57 11.51 -1.23
N VAL A 184 6.58 10.61 -1.21
CA VAL A 184 6.79 9.16 -1.14
C VAL A 184 7.52 8.67 -2.40
N ASP A 185 7.08 9.07 -3.59
CA ASP A 185 7.68 8.66 -4.86
C ASP A 185 9.11 9.19 -5.05
N LEU A 186 9.43 10.36 -4.49
CA LEU A 186 10.76 10.95 -4.55
C LEU A 186 11.74 10.40 -3.49
N ASN A 187 11.31 9.56 -2.55
CA ASN A 187 12.19 9.07 -1.49
C ASN A 187 13.49 8.41 -2.00
N PRO A 188 13.48 7.50 -3.01
CA PRO A 188 14.71 6.91 -3.52
C PRO A 188 15.67 7.94 -4.12
N VAL A 189 15.15 8.91 -4.89
CA VAL A 189 15.96 10.01 -5.45
C VAL A 189 16.56 10.86 -4.34
N ARG A 190 15.74 11.26 -3.36
CA ARG A 190 16.17 12.08 -2.20
C ARG A 190 17.16 11.37 -1.29
N ALA A 191 17.12 10.04 -1.25
CA ALA A 191 18.08 9.21 -0.52
C ALA A 191 19.39 8.97 -1.32
N GLY A 192 19.45 9.38 -2.60
CA GLY A 192 20.57 9.10 -3.50
C GLY A 192 20.64 7.62 -3.92
N MET A 193 19.53 6.87 -3.81
CA MET A 193 19.43 5.48 -4.23
C MET A 193 19.19 5.34 -5.74
N SER A 194 18.53 6.31 -6.35
CA SER A 194 18.29 6.40 -7.79
C SER A 194 18.57 7.82 -8.29
N LYS A 195 18.86 7.95 -9.59
CA LYS A 195 19.10 9.25 -10.23
C LYS A 195 17.90 9.76 -11.01
N THR A 196 16.98 8.88 -11.37
CA THR A 196 15.77 9.21 -12.14
C THR A 196 14.56 8.52 -11.54
N LEU A 197 13.36 8.94 -11.94
CA LEU A 197 12.10 8.33 -11.49
C LEU A 197 11.89 6.94 -12.10
N GLU A 198 12.34 6.74 -13.34
CA GLU A 198 12.29 5.43 -14.01
C GLU A 198 13.19 4.39 -13.33
N GLN A 199 14.30 4.86 -12.73
CA GLN A 199 15.22 4.01 -11.96
C GLN A 199 14.81 3.83 -10.50
N SER A 200 13.75 4.51 -10.05
CA SER A 200 13.24 4.41 -8.68
C SER A 200 12.42 3.13 -8.50
N GLU A 201 13.10 1.97 -8.56
CA GLU A 201 12.48 0.67 -8.43
C GLU A 201 11.64 0.55 -7.14
N PHE A 202 10.53 -0.20 -7.22
CA PHE A 202 9.61 -0.44 -6.12
C PHE A 202 8.99 0.85 -5.55
N THR A 203 8.58 1.75 -6.45
CA THR A 203 7.79 2.94 -6.16
C THR A 203 6.54 3.01 -7.03
N SER A 204 5.53 3.72 -6.55
CA SER A 204 4.30 3.95 -7.33
C SER A 204 4.55 4.77 -8.60
N ILE A 205 5.49 5.71 -8.59
CA ILE A 205 5.81 6.50 -9.79
C ILE A 205 6.40 5.61 -10.89
N GLN A 206 7.31 4.69 -10.56
CA GLN A 206 7.86 3.77 -11.56
C GLN A 206 6.76 2.85 -12.12
N GLU A 207 5.87 2.32 -11.27
CA GLU A 207 4.73 1.51 -11.70
C GLU A 207 3.84 2.29 -12.67
N ARG A 208 3.49 3.55 -12.33
CA ARG A 208 2.67 4.43 -13.18
C ARG A 208 3.36 4.77 -14.51
N LEU A 209 4.66 5.05 -14.50
CA LEU A 209 5.44 5.31 -15.71
C LEU A 209 5.48 4.07 -16.62
N ASN A 210 5.68 2.88 -16.05
CA ASN A 210 5.66 1.62 -16.79
C ASN A 210 4.30 1.33 -17.42
N LEU A 211 3.20 1.61 -16.69
CA LEU A 211 1.84 1.47 -17.21
C LEU A 211 1.57 2.49 -18.32
N PHE A 212 2.00 3.73 -18.15
CA PHE A 212 1.87 4.79 -19.16
C PHE A 212 2.63 4.43 -20.44
N ALA A 213 3.84 3.91 -20.35
CA ALA A 213 4.62 3.45 -21.51
C ALA A 213 3.93 2.28 -22.25
N ARG A 214 3.14 1.46 -21.54
CA ARG A 214 2.40 0.31 -22.09
C ARG A 214 0.94 0.63 -22.45
N ARG A 215 0.51 1.88 -22.45
CA ARG A 215 -0.90 2.31 -22.63
C ARG A 215 -1.60 1.78 -23.90
N HIS A 216 -0.86 1.30 -24.89
CA HIS A 216 -1.40 0.69 -26.10
C HIS A 216 -1.58 -0.85 -26.00
N SER A 217 -1.28 -1.47 -24.87
CA SER A 217 -1.49 -2.90 -24.63
C SER A 217 -2.86 -3.18 -24.03
N LYS A 218 -3.54 -4.25 -24.47
CA LYS A 218 -4.90 -4.61 -24.05
C LYS A 218 -5.07 -4.96 -22.57
N ASN A 219 -3.99 -5.14 -21.80
CA ASN A 219 -4.01 -5.50 -20.36
C ASN A 219 -3.34 -4.42 -19.52
N ASN A 220 -3.97 -3.24 -19.42
CA ASN A 220 -3.39 -2.08 -18.74
C ASN A 220 -4.15 -1.68 -17.47
N SER A 221 -4.62 -2.66 -16.66
CA SER A 221 -5.25 -2.37 -15.38
C SER A 221 -4.20 -2.10 -14.29
N SER A 222 -4.36 -1.00 -13.57
CA SER A 222 -3.55 -0.65 -12.40
C SER A 222 -4.20 -1.21 -11.14
N TRP A 223 -3.38 -1.73 -10.21
CA TRP A 223 -3.80 -2.07 -8.85
C TRP A 223 -3.67 -0.87 -7.89
N LEU A 224 -3.05 0.23 -8.35
CA LEU A 224 -2.96 1.50 -7.63
C LEU A 224 -4.26 2.29 -7.81
N ALA A 225 -4.60 3.10 -6.81
CA ALA A 225 -5.70 4.05 -6.92
C ALA A 225 -5.57 4.90 -8.19
N PRO A 226 -6.63 5.02 -9.01
CA PRO A 226 -6.56 5.74 -10.28
C PRO A 226 -6.40 7.24 -10.05
N LEU A 227 -5.67 7.89 -10.95
CA LEU A 227 -5.63 9.33 -11.11
C LEU A 227 -6.86 9.81 -11.91
N VAL A 228 -7.21 11.08 -11.83
CA VAL A 228 -8.28 11.64 -12.65
C VAL A 228 -7.96 11.39 -14.12
N ALA A 229 -8.96 10.96 -14.90
CA ALA A 229 -8.83 10.81 -16.34
C ALA A 229 -8.74 12.20 -17.00
N GLU A 230 -7.96 12.31 -18.06
CA GLU A 230 -7.83 13.55 -18.84
C GLU A 230 -9.04 13.81 -19.73
N GLU A 231 -9.71 12.74 -20.17
CA GLU A 231 -10.95 12.80 -20.93
C GLU A 231 -12.09 12.15 -20.12
N PRO A 232 -13.34 12.66 -20.27
CA PRO A 232 -14.49 12.04 -19.61
C PRO A 232 -14.69 10.62 -20.16
N GLU A 233 -14.62 9.63 -19.28
CA GLU A 233 -14.93 8.25 -19.64
C GLU A 233 -16.42 8.09 -19.98
N SER A 234 -16.72 7.13 -20.84
CA SER A 234 -18.10 6.77 -21.18
C SER A 234 -18.86 6.32 -19.91
N PRO A 235 -20.19 6.56 -19.84
CA PRO A 235 -21.01 6.31 -18.63
C PRO A 235 -21.10 4.85 -18.15
N GLU A 236 -20.48 3.91 -18.83
CA GLU A 236 -20.63 2.46 -18.59
C GLU A 236 -19.63 1.83 -17.59
N SER A 237 -18.71 2.60 -17.01
CA SER A 237 -17.80 2.04 -15.98
C SER A 237 -18.46 2.02 -14.61
N HIS A 238 -19.04 0.89 -14.23
CA HIS A 238 -19.82 0.69 -12.99
C HIS A 238 -19.00 0.53 -11.69
N GLU A 239 -17.69 0.65 -11.68
CA GLU A 239 -16.91 0.67 -10.44
C GLU A 239 -16.40 2.08 -10.14
N VAL A 240 -17.10 2.76 -9.23
CA VAL A 240 -16.67 4.06 -8.69
C VAL A 240 -15.51 3.82 -7.73
N GLN A 241 -14.31 3.62 -8.26
CA GLN A 241 -13.10 3.75 -7.45
C GLN A 241 -12.84 5.24 -7.18
N PRO A 242 -12.52 5.64 -5.94
CA PRO A 242 -12.19 7.03 -5.65
C PRO A 242 -10.96 7.43 -6.46
N ARG A 243 -11.13 8.43 -7.33
CA ARG A 243 -10.05 8.96 -8.15
C ARG A 243 -9.24 9.98 -7.35
N LEU A 244 -7.92 9.87 -7.48
CA LEU A 244 -7.01 10.84 -6.87
C LEU A 244 -7.16 12.21 -7.58
N PRO A 245 -7.11 13.35 -6.87
CA PRO A 245 -7.51 14.67 -7.37
C PRO A 245 -6.41 15.33 -8.24
N ILE A 246 -5.79 14.58 -9.12
CA ILE A 246 -4.73 15.06 -10.02
C ILE A 246 -4.70 14.21 -11.29
N THR A 247 -4.44 14.81 -12.45
CA THR A 247 -4.26 14.06 -13.70
C THR A 247 -2.91 13.36 -13.74
N GLN A 248 -2.77 12.39 -14.63
CA GLN A 248 -1.51 11.64 -14.77
C GLN A 248 -0.36 12.55 -15.24
N PHE A 249 -0.61 13.44 -16.19
CA PHE A 249 0.40 14.37 -16.70
C PHE A 249 0.82 15.37 -15.63
N ASP A 250 -0.15 15.99 -14.94
CA ASP A 250 0.16 16.94 -13.87
C ASP A 250 0.95 16.28 -12.73
N TYR A 251 0.60 15.03 -12.39
CA TYR A 251 1.34 14.30 -11.35
C TYR A 251 2.78 14.01 -11.77
N PHE A 252 3.01 13.56 -13.00
CA PHE A 252 4.35 13.33 -13.52
C PHE A 252 5.18 14.61 -13.56
N ALA A 253 4.58 15.71 -14.06
CA ALA A 253 5.22 17.02 -14.09
C ALA A 253 5.58 17.51 -12.68
N LEU A 254 4.66 17.37 -11.73
CA LEU A 254 4.88 17.75 -10.31
C LEU A 254 6.04 16.98 -9.69
N VAL A 255 6.08 15.65 -9.87
CA VAL A 255 7.12 14.79 -9.27
C VAL A 255 8.46 15.06 -9.93
N ASP A 256 8.53 15.21 -11.26
CA ASP A 256 9.77 15.52 -12.00
C ASP A 256 10.32 16.89 -11.59
N TRP A 257 9.49 17.94 -11.63
CA TRP A 257 9.88 19.29 -11.25
C TRP A 257 10.35 19.34 -9.79
N THR A 258 9.58 18.76 -8.88
CA THR A 258 9.94 18.70 -7.46
C THR A 258 11.24 17.92 -7.28
N GLY A 259 11.44 16.83 -7.99
CA GLY A 259 12.63 15.97 -7.94
C GLY A 259 13.92 16.69 -8.33
N ARG A 260 13.84 17.67 -9.24
CA ARG A 260 14.98 18.49 -9.72
C ARG A 260 15.42 19.56 -8.72
N ALA A 261 14.54 20.01 -7.84
CA ALA A 261 14.88 21.02 -6.84
C ALA A 261 15.98 20.49 -5.90
N VAL A 262 17.13 21.16 -5.89
CA VAL A 262 18.25 20.83 -4.99
C VAL A 262 17.89 21.27 -3.58
N ARG A 263 18.06 20.37 -2.62
CA ARG A 263 17.76 20.62 -1.20
C ARG A 263 19.01 20.34 -0.37
N THR A 264 19.36 21.25 0.51
CA THR A 264 20.54 21.14 1.39
C THR A 264 20.41 20.03 2.44
N ASP A 265 19.16 19.66 2.81
CA ASP A 265 18.84 18.59 3.78
C ASP A 265 18.69 17.19 3.13
N LYS A 266 18.89 17.07 1.82
CA LYS A 266 18.74 15.80 1.07
C LYS A 266 20.02 15.45 0.32
N ARG A 267 20.23 14.13 0.11
CA ARG A 267 21.45 13.60 -0.54
C ARG A 267 21.39 13.63 -2.06
N GLY A 268 20.18 13.64 -2.64
CA GLY A 268 19.99 13.52 -4.06
C GLY A 268 18.92 14.45 -4.63
N ALA A 269 19.07 14.73 -5.92
CA ALA A 269 18.09 15.38 -6.78
C ALA A 269 18.23 14.76 -8.19
N ILE A 270 17.22 14.95 -9.05
CA ILE A 270 17.31 14.55 -10.45
C ILE A 270 18.31 15.50 -11.13
N PRO A 271 19.39 14.95 -11.77
CA PRO A 271 20.40 15.80 -12.42
C PRO A 271 19.80 16.59 -13.58
N SER A 272 20.33 17.81 -13.81
CA SER A 272 19.83 18.71 -14.87
C SER A 272 19.98 18.16 -16.30
N HIS A 273 20.94 17.27 -16.53
CA HIS A 273 21.17 16.64 -17.84
C HIS A 273 20.19 15.48 -18.15
N VAL A 274 19.43 15.01 -17.14
CA VAL A 274 18.36 14.01 -17.33
C VAL A 274 17.19 14.70 -18.02
N LYS A 275 16.70 14.12 -19.13
CA LYS A 275 15.54 14.66 -19.85
C LYS A 275 14.31 14.66 -18.93
N PRO A 276 13.39 15.64 -19.09
CA PRO A 276 12.07 15.57 -18.43
C PRO A 276 11.32 14.31 -18.84
N ILE A 277 10.40 13.87 -17.97
CA ILE A 277 9.55 12.69 -18.23
C ILE A 277 8.55 12.98 -19.38
N LEU A 278 8.09 14.22 -19.51
CA LEU A 278 7.12 14.69 -20.49
C LEU A 278 7.79 15.61 -21.51
#